data_7eb8bfb79c7cf60f05c0e023e00f02b1
#
_entry.id   7eb8bfb79c7cf60f05c0e023e00f02b1
#
_cell.length_a   1.000
_cell.length_b   1.000
_cell.length_c   1.000
_cell.angle_alpha   90.00
_cell.angle_beta   90.00
_cell.angle_gamma   90.00
#
_symmetry.space_group_name_H-M   'P 1'
#
loop_
_entity.id
_entity.type
_entity.pdbx_description
1 polymer ?
#
loop_
_entity_poly.entity_id
_entity_poly.type
_entity_poly.pdbx_seq_one_letter_code
_entity_poly.pdbx_strand_id
1 'polypeptide(L)'
;MVVDDDLAARELLAAYLEPEGYAVVLVSSGTAAIEVALRLLPDLIVTDVLMPGAGGLQTLFVLKNTPETSQIPAIVVSGINPRILGLMPAAAYLAKPVERKAFVETVRKYVPAFSAG
;
A
#
# COMPACT_ATOMS: atom_id res chain seq x y z
N MET A 1 -2.71 -5.35 1.55
CA MET A 1 -3.71 -4.73 0.67
C MET A 1 -2.99 -3.77 -0.27
N VAL A 2 -3.23 -3.88 -1.56
CA VAL A 2 -2.66 -3.00 -2.59
C VAL A 2 -3.77 -2.15 -3.18
N VAL A 3 -3.60 -0.83 -3.12
CA VAL A 3 -4.58 0.15 -3.58
C VAL A 3 -4.00 0.95 -4.73
N ASP A 4 -4.58 0.82 -5.91
CA ASP A 4 -4.19 1.59 -7.09
C ASP A 4 -5.36 1.52 -8.08
N ASP A 5 -5.69 2.62 -8.74
CA ASP A 5 -6.76 2.64 -9.73
C ASP A 5 -6.35 2.01 -11.06
N ASP A 6 -5.05 1.86 -11.30
CA ASP A 6 -4.52 1.22 -12.50
C ASP A 6 -4.44 -0.30 -12.30
N LEU A 7 -5.16 -1.06 -13.13
CA LEU A 7 -5.19 -2.52 -13.05
C LEU A 7 -3.79 -3.13 -13.25
N ALA A 8 -3.03 -2.62 -14.21
CA ALA A 8 -1.69 -3.16 -14.48
C ALA A 8 -0.76 -2.95 -13.28
N ALA A 9 -0.85 -1.80 -12.61
CA ALA A 9 -0.05 -1.53 -11.42
C ALA A 9 -0.43 -2.46 -10.28
N ARG A 10 -1.73 -2.67 -10.03
CA ARG A 10 -2.18 -3.61 -8.99
C ARG A 10 -1.67 -5.02 -9.25
N GLU A 11 -1.82 -5.49 -10.49
CA GLU A 11 -1.40 -6.85 -10.86
C GLU A 11 0.11 -7.01 -10.76
N LEU A 12 0.88 -5.98 -11.13
CA LEU A 12 2.33 -6.02 -11.03
C LEU A 12 2.78 -6.17 -9.58
N LEU A 13 2.24 -5.38 -8.67
CA LEU A 13 2.61 -5.44 -7.27
C LEU A 13 2.19 -6.78 -6.64
N ALA A 14 1.02 -7.29 -7.00
CA ALA A 14 0.59 -8.62 -6.56
C ALA A 14 1.55 -9.70 -7.07
N ALA A 15 1.98 -9.60 -8.34
CA ALA A 15 2.92 -10.54 -8.92
C ALA A 15 4.28 -10.53 -8.21
N TYR A 16 4.67 -9.39 -7.65
CA TYR A 16 5.89 -9.29 -6.86
C TYR A 16 5.74 -9.93 -5.47
N LEU A 17 4.57 -9.84 -4.87
CA LEU A 17 4.35 -10.26 -3.49
C LEU A 17 3.91 -11.70 -3.33
N GLU A 18 3.07 -12.19 -4.23
CA GLU A 18 2.52 -13.54 -4.09
C GLU A 18 3.58 -14.64 -4.08
N PRO A 19 4.62 -14.60 -4.95
CA PRO A 19 5.69 -15.61 -4.89
C PRO A 19 6.48 -15.59 -3.59
N GLU A 20 6.43 -14.47 -2.86
CA GLU A 20 7.13 -14.34 -1.58
C GLU A 20 6.29 -14.80 -0.38
N GLY A 21 5.11 -15.36 -0.64
CA GLY A 21 4.26 -15.94 0.39
C GLY A 21 3.22 -14.99 0.97
N TYR A 22 3.05 -13.79 0.41
CA TYR A 22 2.06 -12.84 0.89
C TYR A 22 0.70 -13.09 0.25
N ALA A 23 -0.35 -13.03 1.07
CA ALA A 23 -1.71 -12.99 0.57
C ALA A 23 -2.05 -11.55 0.20
N VAL A 24 -2.46 -11.31 -1.03
CA VAL A 24 -2.67 -9.97 -1.57
C VAL A 24 -4.14 -9.72 -1.84
N VAL A 25 -4.65 -8.59 -1.32
CA VAL A 25 -5.99 -8.09 -1.64
C VAL A 25 -5.83 -6.84 -2.48
N LEU A 26 -6.48 -6.82 -3.65
CA LEU A 26 -6.39 -5.71 -4.59
C LEU A 26 -7.61 -4.81 -4.48
N VAL A 27 -7.39 -3.50 -4.39
CA VAL A 27 -8.45 -2.51 -4.25
C VAL A 27 -8.21 -1.39 -5.26
N SER A 28 -9.26 -0.94 -5.91
CA SER A 28 -9.15 0.01 -7.03
C SER A 28 -9.46 1.47 -6.68
N SER A 29 -9.86 1.76 -5.44
CA SER A 29 -10.18 3.13 -5.04
C SER A 29 -9.92 3.37 -3.57
N GLY A 30 -9.78 4.64 -3.19
CA GLY A 30 -9.58 5.02 -1.80
C GLY A 30 -10.79 4.70 -0.93
N THR A 31 -12.01 4.91 -1.45
CA THR A 31 -13.24 4.60 -0.71
C THR A 31 -13.33 3.12 -0.40
N ALA A 32 -13.08 2.27 -1.40
CA ALA A 32 -13.07 0.83 -1.18
C ALA A 32 -11.96 0.40 -0.24
N ALA A 33 -10.81 1.08 -0.30
CA ALA A 33 -9.68 0.77 0.58
C ALA A 33 -10.01 0.96 2.05
N ILE A 34 -10.71 2.04 2.39
CA ILE A 34 -11.13 2.30 3.78
C ILE A 34 -12.05 1.18 4.26
N GLU A 35 -13.05 0.84 3.46
CA GLU A 35 -14.01 -0.20 3.80
C GLU A 35 -13.34 -1.56 3.98
N VAL A 36 -12.49 -1.93 3.02
CA VAL A 36 -11.78 -3.23 3.06
C VAL A 36 -10.81 -3.27 4.24
N ALA A 37 -10.08 -2.20 4.50
CA ALA A 37 -9.14 -2.14 5.62
C ALA A 37 -9.84 -2.33 6.96
N LEU A 38 -11.00 -1.72 7.15
CA LEU A 38 -11.77 -1.87 8.38
C LEU A 38 -12.29 -3.30 8.56
N ARG A 39 -12.65 -3.95 7.47
CA ARG A 39 -13.19 -5.31 7.52
C ARG A 39 -12.11 -6.38 7.68
N LEU A 40 -11.00 -6.25 6.94
CA LEU A 40 -9.97 -7.29 6.90
C LEU A 40 -8.78 -7.03 7.82
N LEU A 41 -8.55 -5.78 8.23
CA LEU A 41 -7.41 -5.37 9.05
C LEU A 41 -6.09 -5.93 8.49
N PRO A 42 -5.69 -5.51 7.29
CA PRO A 42 -4.48 -6.04 6.66
C PRO A 42 -3.22 -5.71 7.47
N ASP A 43 -2.17 -6.48 7.29
CA ASP A 43 -0.90 -6.25 7.97
C ASP A 43 -0.12 -5.09 7.37
N LEU A 44 -0.41 -4.75 6.11
CA LEU A 44 0.27 -3.69 5.39
C LEU A 44 -0.67 -3.11 4.33
N ILE A 45 -0.56 -1.81 4.12
CA ILE A 45 -1.28 -1.11 3.05
C ILE A 45 -0.24 -0.54 2.09
N VAL A 46 -0.39 -0.85 0.80
CA VAL A 46 0.41 -0.26 -0.27
C VAL A 46 -0.54 0.57 -1.13
N THR A 47 -0.30 1.85 -1.27
CA THR A 47 -1.22 2.72 -1.99
C THR A 47 -0.52 3.71 -2.91
N ASP A 48 -1.15 4.01 -4.05
CA ASP A 48 -0.80 5.17 -4.86
C ASP A 48 -1.45 6.41 -4.23
N VAL A 49 -0.91 7.57 -4.55
CA VAL A 49 -1.42 8.87 -4.07
C VAL A 49 -2.41 9.46 -5.04
N LEU A 50 -2.14 9.32 -6.36
CA LEU A 50 -2.98 9.91 -7.40
C LEU A 50 -4.03 8.91 -7.86
N MET A 51 -5.23 9.06 -7.32
CA MET A 51 -6.39 8.24 -7.71
C MET A 51 -7.62 9.13 -7.84
N PRO A 52 -8.55 8.83 -8.78
CA PRO A 52 -9.80 9.56 -8.87
C PRO A 52 -10.63 9.44 -7.60
N GLY A 53 -11.42 10.47 -7.29
CA GLY A 53 -12.25 10.50 -6.09
C GLY A 53 -11.42 10.75 -4.83
N ALA A 54 -11.62 9.95 -3.79
CA ALA A 54 -10.80 10.03 -2.59
C ALA A 54 -9.38 9.58 -2.93
N GLY A 55 -8.45 10.52 -3.01
CA GLY A 55 -7.06 10.24 -3.33
C GLY A 55 -6.34 9.43 -2.25
N GLY A 56 -5.19 8.88 -2.62
CA GLY A 56 -4.38 8.08 -1.68
C GLY A 56 -3.99 8.84 -0.43
N LEU A 57 -3.70 10.13 -0.54
CA LEU A 57 -3.38 10.97 0.61
C LEU A 57 -4.56 11.06 1.59
N GLN A 58 -5.75 11.35 1.08
CA GLN A 58 -6.95 11.43 1.89
C GLN A 58 -7.26 10.08 2.53
N THR A 59 -7.13 9.01 1.78
CA THR A 59 -7.31 7.64 2.29
C THR A 59 -6.36 7.34 3.44
N LEU A 60 -5.09 7.70 3.31
CA LEU A 60 -4.10 7.50 4.36
C LEU A 60 -4.45 8.28 5.62
N PHE A 61 -4.87 9.54 5.48
CA PHE A 61 -5.28 10.34 6.64
C PHE A 61 -6.46 9.72 7.37
N VAL A 62 -7.46 9.23 6.64
CA VAL A 62 -8.61 8.57 7.25
C VAL A 62 -8.17 7.31 8.00
N LEU A 63 -7.35 6.47 7.38
CA LEU A 63 -6.88 5.23 8.01
C LEU A 63 -6.01 5.49 9.24
N LYS A 64 -5.15 6.50 9.19
CA LYS A 64 -4.29 6.86 10.32
C LYS A 64 -5.05 7.50 11.48
N ASN A 65 -6.21 8.10 11.21
CA ASN A 65 -7.07 8.70 12.23
C ASN A 65 -8.21 7.78 12.68
N THR A 66 -8.25 6.55 12.18
CA THR A 66 -9.23 5.54 12.59
C THR A 66 -8.54 4.56 13.54
N PRO A 67 -9.02 4.40 14.78
CA PRO A 67 -8.31 3.58 15.77
C PRO A 67 -7.98 2.16 15.31
N GLU A 68 -8.90 1.51 14.59
CA GLU A 68 -8.74 0.12 14.15
C GLU A 68 -7.64 -0.06 13.11
N THR A 69 -7.31 1.00 12.36
CA THR A 69 -6.34 0.93 11.26
C THR A 69 -5.10 1.80 11.49
N SER A 70 -5.08 2.61 12.56
CA SER A 70 -4.02 3.59 12.79
C SER A 70 -2.61 3.00 12.90
N GLN A 71 -2.49 1.77 13.33
CA GLN A 71 -1.20 1.10 13.51
C GLN A 71 -0.75 0.30 12.30
N ILE A 72 -1.59 0.15 11.28
CA ILE A 72 -1.22 -0.58 10.07
C ILE A 72 -0.20 0.24 9.29
N PRO A 73 1.01 -0.28 9.02
CA PRO A 73 1.98 0.46 8.25
C PRO A 73 1.51 0.64 6.80
N ALA A 74 1.83 1.78 6.22
CA ALA A 74 1.48 2.10 4.84
C ALA A 74 2.73 2.44 4.04
N ILE A 75 2.83 1.88 2.84
CA ILE A 75 3.87 2.21 1.86
C ILE A 75 3.20 2.95 0.72
N VAL A 76 3.73 4.12 0.39
CA VAL A 76 3.26 4.89 -0.76
C VAL A 76 4.13 4.56 -1.97
N VAL A 77 3.49 4.17 -3.08
CA VAL A 77 4.14 3.91 -4.35
C VAL A 77 3.57 4.89 -5.36
N SER A 78 4.35 5.87 -5.81
CA SER A 78 3.81 6.93 -6.65
C SER A 78 4.86 7.50 -7.60
N GLY A 79 4.37 8.08 -8.70
CA GLY A 79 5.21 8.80 -9.65
C GLY A 79 5.43 10.28 -9.31
N ILE A 80 4.86 10.78 -8.20
CA ILE A 80 5.02 12.19 -7.85
C ILE A 80 6.32 12.45 -7.10
N ASN A 81 6.66 13.74 -6.97
CA ASN A 81 7.91 14.20 -6.39
C ASN A 81 8.07 13.72 -4.93
N PRO A 82 9.22 13.09 -4.58
CA PRO A 82 9.48 12.63 -3.22
C PRO A 82 9.34 13.69 -2.12
N ARG A 83 9.58 14.97 -2.44
CA ARG A 83 9.40 16.05 -1.46
C ARG A 83 7.97 16.17 -0.99
N ILE A 84 7.01 15.93 -1.89
CA ILE A 84 5.60 15.94 -1.55
C ILE A 84 5.26 14.69 -0.75
N LEU A 85 5.84 13.56 -1.13
CA LEU A 85 5.61 12.28 -0.45
C LEU A 85 6.03 12.32 1.02
N GLY A 86 7.09 13.04 1.35
CA GLY A 86 7.58 13.16 2.72
C GLY A 86 6.61 13.84 3.68
N LEU A 87 5.55 14.49 3.17
CA LEU A 87 4.52 15.11 4.00
C LEU A 87 3.39 14.15 4.35
N MET A 88 3.40 12.94 3.82
CA MET A 88 2.32 11.98 4.01
C MET A 88 2.58 11.07 5.21
N PRO A 89 1.54 10.62 5.92
CA PRO A 89 1.69 9.72 7.07
C PRO A 89 1.93 8.27 6.63
N ALA A 90 3.07 8.01 6.01
CA ALA A 90 3.43 6.68 5.52
C ALA A 90 4.74 6.21 6.14
N ALA A 91 4.88 4.90 6.27
CA ALA A 91 6.09 4.30 6.81
C ALA A 91 7.24 4.32 5.80
N ALA A 92 6.93 4.25 4.51
CA ALA A 92 7.92 4.29 3.45
C ALA A 92 7.33 4.83 2.16
N TYR A 93 8.21 5.31 1.28
CA TYR A 93 7.82 5.89 0.00
C TYR A 93 8.70 5.28 -1.09
N LEU A 94 8.07 4.81 -2.18
CA LEU A 94 8.77 4.26 -3.33
C LEU A 94 8.32 4.96 -4.60
N ALA A 95 9.27 5.30 -5.47
CA ALA A 95 8.96 5.95 -6.74
C ALA A 95 8.59 4.93 -7.81
N LYS A 96 7.65 5.30 -8.68
CA LYS A 96 7.35 4.51 -9.88
C LYS A 96 8.36 4.87 -10.98
N PRO A 97 8.79 3.92 -11.80
CA PRO A 97 8.47 2.50 -11.79
C PRO A 97 9.16 1.77 -10.63
N VAL A 98 8.41 0.88 -9.98
CA VAL A 98 8.91 0.17 -8.80
C VAL A 98 9.67 -1.07 -9.23
N GLU A 99 10.91 -1.18 -8.79
CA GLU A 99 11.71 -2.37 -8.99
C GLU A 99 11.29 -3.46 -8.01
N ARG A 100 11.18 -4.70 -8.49
CA ARG A 100 10.72 -5.83 -7.67
C ARG A 100 11.54 -6.00 -6.39
N LYS A 101 12.86 -6.02 -6.50
CA LYS A 101 13.74 -6.24 -5.35
C LYS A 101 13.55 -5.17 -4.29
N ALA A 102 13.56 -3.91 -4.68
CA ALA A 102 13.39 -2.79 -3.76
C ALA A 102 12.03 -2.83 -3.07
N PHE A 103 10.98 -3.15 -3.81
CA PHE A 103 9.64 -3.25 -3.28
C PHE A 103 9.52 -4.39 -2.26
N VAL A 104 9.96 -5.59 -2.62
CA VAL A 104 9.90 -6.76 -1.75
C VAL A 104 10.72 -6.54 -0.48
N GLU A 105 11.90 -5.97 -0.59
CA GLU A 105 12.74 -5.67 0.58
C GLU A 105 12.06 -4.67 1.52
N THR A 106 11.41 -3.65 0.97
CA THR A 106 10.68 -2.67 1.77
C THR A 106 9.49 -3.32 2.48
N VAL A 107 8.72 -4.14 1.79
CA VAL A 107 7.59 -4.84 2.40
C VAL A 107 8.06 -5.73 3.54
N ARG A 108 9.16 -6.45 3.37
CA ARG A 108 9.70 -7.34 4.40
C ARG A 108 10.12 -6.63 5.68
N LYS A 109 10.45 -5.35 5.61
CA LYS A 109 10.78 -4.56 6.81
C LYS A 109 9.58 -4.41 7.73
N TYR A 110 8.39 -4.35 7.19
CA TYR A 110 7.17 -4.11 7.95
C TYR A 110 6.35 -5.38 8.19
N VAL A 111 6.41 -6.31 7.24
CA VAL A 111 5.73 -7.60 7.34
C VAL A 111 6.74 -8.68 6.93
N PRO A 112 7.48 -9.25 7.88
CA PRO A 112 8.42 -10.32 7.55
C PRO A 112 7.72 -11.46 6.83
N ALA A 113 8.40 -12.01 5.83
CA ALA A 113 7.86 -13.13 5.08
C ALA A 113 7.59 -14.30 6.02
N PHE A 114 6.41 -14.90 5.90
CA PHE A 114 6.06 -16.05 6.69
C PHE A 114 6.96 -17.21 6.28
N SER A 115 7.88 -17.56 7.14
CA SER A 115 8.71 -18.73 6.92
C SER A 115 7.92 -19.94 7.41
N ALA A 116 7.37 -20.70 6.43
CA ALA A 116 6.75 -21.97 6.74
C ALA A 116 7.85 -22.98 7.02
N GLY A 117 8.15 -23.15 8.23
CA GLY A 117 9.20 -24.13 8.51
C GLY A 117 9.36 -24.37 9.93
#